data_caaca81ea1848c8c4f77965a6fa3a7f5
#
_entry.id   caaca81ea1848c8c4f77965a6fa3a7f5
#
_cell.length_a   1.000
_cell.length_b   1.000
_cell.length_c   1.000
_cell.angle_alpha   90.00
_cell.angle_beta   90.00
_cell.angle_gamma   90.00
#
_symmetry.space_group_name_H-M   'P 1'
#
loop_
_entity.id
_entity.type
_entity.pdbx_description
1 polymer ?
#
loop_
_entity_poly.entity_id
_entity_poly.type
_entity_poly.pdbx_seq_one_letter_code
_entity_poly.pdbx_strand_id
1 'polypeptide(L)'
;MHRFPDITGIALPERFTDPFRYSPHPLVQTAAGLLIGRIEASEHLSEMLAEGKMLGVLTVSEKDGQIGYLAAFSGNVQGHSLLDGFVPPIFDLLDPSGYFKAQEAEITAINKAIADAENGTRLNNLRLELTQDERDRDEEIGIFKARMAISKRERDEIRCELSDPSALEVLIRESQFEKAELKRLKVGWEEKISLIRDEISLIEEDIREMKKRRAKMSDELQRWIFSRYIVHNALGEERSIGEIFAEEGLVPPGGTGECAAPKLLEYAYRNGLKPLAMGEFWYGDSPDSAVRTQGRFYPSCTSKCGPLLSFMLKGLSLEADPYPASGKPIVVFEDTWLTIASKPAGMPSVPGLDGRLSLMEWLSSEAGNLIFPVHRLDMDTSGIMVFAKDADTSIKLQKQFENHSVSKTYMARLSAAQNGRILKKGDKGEICLPLSADYDERPRQKADSIQGKHSLTAYEVTAILPDGSIDILFHPHTGRTHQLRVHSAHILGLGHPILGDLLYGGDCASRLYLHAAYLSFHHPVTGERLTFSTSSNGFEE
;
A
#
# COMPACT_ATOMS: atom_id res chain seq x y z
N MET A 1 -8.51 29.57 -15.56
CA MET A 1 -9.49 28.70 -16.23
C MET A 1 -9.18 28.68 -17.74
N HIS A 2 -9.19 27.49 -18.34
CA HIS A 2 -9.03 27.30 -19.79
C HIS A 2 -10.40 27.31 -20.46
N ARG A 3 -10.46 27.76 -21.72
CA ARG A 3 -11.68 27.76 -22.52
C ARG A 3 -11.69 26.57 -23.48
N PHE A 4 -12.86 26.01 -23.74
CA PHE A 4 -13.04 25.04 -24.81
C PHE A 4 -13.10 25.77 -26.16
N PRO A 5 -12.42 25.29 -27.20
CA PRO A 5 -12.55 25.87 -28.55
C PRO A 5 -13.95 25.62 -29.13
N ASP A 6 -14.51 24.43 -28.91
CA ASP A 6 -15.85 24.03 -29.30
C ASP A 6 -16.32 22.86 -28.45
N ILE A 7 -17.56 22.93 -27.95
CA ILE A 7 -18.25 21.85 -27.23
C ILE A 7 -19.64 21.58 -27.83
N THR A 8 -19.90 22.06 -29.05
CA THR A 8 -21.16 21.87 -29.73
C THR A 8 -21.44 20.37 -29.90
N GLY A 9 -22.60 19.93 -29.47
CA GLY A 9 -23.01 18.52 -29.52
C GLY A 9 -22.60 17.67 -28.30
N ILE A 10 -21.86 18.23 -27.33
CA ILE A 10 -21.61 17.55 -26.07
C ILE A 10 -22.65 17.99 -25.04
N ALA A 11 -23.48 17.05 -24.58
CA ALA A 11 -24.47 17.33 -23.53
C ALA A 11 -23.73 17.65 -22.21
N LEU A 12 -24.28 18.61 -21.45
CA LEU A 12 -23.75 18.89 -20.11
C LEU A 12 -24.17 17.79 -19.14
N PRO A 13 -23.30 17.45 -18.18
CA PRO A 13 -23.62 16.45 -17.17
C PRO A 13 -24.72 16.98 -16.24
N GLU A 14 -25.75 16.17 -15.98
CA GLU A 14 -26.83 16.50 -15.03
C GLU A 14 -26.34 16.37 -13.57
N ARG A 15 -25.37 15.51 -13.34
CA ARG A 15 -24.80 15.21 -12.03
C ARG A 15 -23.28 15.30 -12.08
N PHE A 16 -22.68 15.56 -10.92
CA PHE A 16 -21.23 15.62 -10.81
C PHE A 16 -20.62 14.21 -10.75
N THR A 17 -19.46 14.04 -11.36
CA THR A 17 -18.69 12.79 -11.35
C THR A 17 -18.36 12.32 -9.94
N ASP A 18 -18.64 11.06 -9.60
CA ASP A 18 -18.08 10.44 -8.40
C ASP A 18 -16.60 10.13 -8.64
N PRO A 19 -15.64 10.82 -7.99
CA PRO A 19 -14.22 10.65 -8.30
C PRO A 19 -13.65 9.27 -7.98
N PHE A 20 -14.37 8.47 -7.22
CA PHE A 20 -13.92 7.13 -6.82
C PHE A 20 -14.38 6.03 -7.79
N ARG A 21 -15.47 6.26 -8.52
CA ARG A 21 -16.05 5.27 -9.44
C ARG A 21 -16.80 5.98 -10.56
N TYR A 22 -16.17 6.17 -11.70
CA TYR A 22 -16.75 6.90 -12.82
C TYR A 22 -16.31 6.38 -14.18
N SER A 23 -17.13 6.66 -15.18
CA SER A 23 -16.72 6.70 -16.58
C SER A 23 -16.47 8.15 -16.97
N PRO A 24 -15.32 8.49 -17.61
CA PRO A 24 -15.02 9.87 -17.93
C PRO A 24 -16.10 10.49 -18.85
N HIS A 25 -16.69 11.59 -18.42
CA HIS A 25 -17.65 12.34 -19.23
C HIS A 25 -16.97 12.90 -20.50
N PRO A 26 -17.64 12.98 -21.68
CA PRO A 26 -17.04 13.51 -22.92
C PRO A 26 -16.39 14.89 -22.77
N LEU A 27 -16.95 15.81 -21.96
CA LEU A 27 -16.30 17.09 -21.65
C LEU A 27 -14.96 16.91 -20.95
N VAL A 28 -14.86 15.95 -20.03
CA VAL A 28 -13.63 15.64 -19.30
C VAL A 28 -12.59 15.04 -20.24
N GLN A 29 -12.99 14.14 -21.13
CA GLN A 29 -12.11 13.56 -22.16
C GLN A 29 -11.59 14.65 -23.10
N THR A 30 -12.46 15.57 -23.55
CA THR A 30 -12.06 16.73 -24.37
C THR A 30 -11.08 17.63 -23.63
N ALA A 31 -11.35 17.97 -22.36
CA ALA A 31 -10.44 18.79 -21.54
C ALA A 31 -9.08 18.12 -21.34
N ALA A 32 -9.04 16.82 -21.09
CA ALA A 32 -7.81 16.05 -20.97
C ALA A 32 -7.01 16.05 -22.28
N GLY A 33 -7.65 15.83 -23.42
CA GLY A 33 -7.02 15.91 -24.74
C GLY A 33 -6.42 17.30 -25.04
N LEU A 34 -7.14 18.37 -24.70
CA LEU A 34 -6.65 19.74 -24.85
C LEU A 34 -5.47 20.03 -23.93
N LEU A 35 -5.50 19.51 -22.68
CA LEU A 35 -4.39 19.66 -21.74
C LEU A 35 -3.15 18.90 -22.22
N ILE A 36 -3.30 17.66 -22.67
CA ILE A 36 -2.21 16.85 -23.25
C ILE A 36 -1.60 17.60 -24.45
N GLY A 37 -2.41 18.05 -25.41
CA GLY A 37 -1.91 18.78 -26.58
C GLY A 37 -1.18 20.09 -26.20
N ARG A 38 -1.61 20.78 -25.13
CA ARG A 38 -0.91 21.95 -24.61
C ARG A 38 0.45 21.59 -23.99
N ILE A 39 0.52 20.49 -23.24
CA ILE A 39 1.79 20.02 -22.64
C ILE A 39 2.76 19.63 -23.74
N GLU A 40 2.32 18.87 -24.73
CA GLU A 40 3.13 18.42 -25.87
C GLU A 40 3.60 19.59 -26.76
N ALA A 41 2.83 20.66 -26.85
CA ALA A 41 3.21 21.88 -27.56
C ALA A 41 4.23 22.76 -26.79
N SER A 42 4.51 22.47 -25.52
CA SER A 42 5.47 23.19 -24.66
C SER A 42 6.61 22.27 -24.29
N GLU A 43 7.79 22.48 -24.88
CA GLU A 43 9.01 21.70 -24.57
C GLU A 43 9.26 21.67 -23.05
N HIS A 44 9.18 22.84 -22.39
CA HIS A 44 9.38 22.95 -20.95
C HIS A 44 8.40 22.11 -20.12
N LEU A 45 7.07 22.16 -20.40
CA LEU A 45 6.09 21.37 -19.67
C LEU A 45 6.23 19.87 -19.96
N SER A 46 6.55 19.52 -21.20
CA SER A 46 6.77 18.12 -21.61
C SER A 46 7.96 17.50 -20.87
N GLU A 47 9.08 18.22 -20.78
CA GLU A 47 10.26 17.78 -20.04
C GLU A 47 9.99 17.65 -18.54
N MET A 48 9.31 18.64 -17.92
CA MET A 48 8.99 18.61 -16.50
C MET A 48 8.08 17.43 -16.11
N LEU A 49 7.17 17.03 -16.99
CA LEU A 49 6.18 16.00 -16.72
C LEU A 49 6.56 14.62 -17.29
N ALA A 50 7.70 14.48 -17.97
CA ALA A 50 8.12 13.26 -18.65
C ALA A 50 8.23 12.03 -17.73
N GLU A 51 8.73 12.22 -16.51
CA GLU A 51 8.87 11.13 -15.50
C GLU A 51 7.54 10.52 -15.07
N GLY A 52 6.43 11.06 -15.55
CA GLY A 52 5.08 10.57 -15.26
C GLY A 52 4.42 11.26 -14.06
N LYS A 53 3.16 11.69 -14.28
CA LYS A 53 2.39 12.42 -13.28
C LYS A 53 0.88 12.16 -13.42
N MET A 54 0.20 12.06 -12.27
CA MET A 54 -1.26 12.11 -12.25
C MET A 54 -1.69 13.56 -12.46
N LEU A 55 -2.40 13.80 -13.54
CA LEU A 55 -3.05 15.07 -13.87
C LEU A 55 -4.54 14.96 -13.61
N GLY A 56 -5.18 16.09 -13.34
CA GLY A 56 -6.63 16.17 -13.20
C GLY A 56 -7.20 17.33 -14.02
N VAL A 57 -8.39 17.15 -14.52
CA VAL A 57 -9.20 18.20 -15.12
C VAL A 57 -10.57 18.28 -14.46
N LEU A 58 -11.04 19.49 -14.24
CA LEU A 58 -12.37 19.78 -13.71
C LEU A 58 -13.07 20.74 -14.68
N THR A 59 -14.14 20.29 -15.30
CA THR A 59 -14.99 21.15 -16.11
C THR A 59 -15.88 21.98 -15.19
N VAL A 60 -15.98 23.26 -15.46
CA VAL A 60 -16.68 24.23 -14.60
C VAL A 60 -17.52 25.19 -15.42
N SER A 61 -18.56 25.75 -14.80
CA SER A 61 -19.36 26.84 -15.34
C SER A 61 -19.13 28.10 -14.51
N GLU A 62 -18.94 29.24 -15.17
CA GLU A 62 -18.98 30.57 -14.56
C GLU A 62 -20.44 31.01 -14.30
N LYS A 63 -20.59 32.10 -13.55
CA LYS A 63 -21.91 32.64 -13.22
C LYS A 63 -22.70 33.11 -14.46
N ASP A 64 -22.01 33.51 -15.53
CA ASP A 64 -22.60 33.93 -16.81
C ASP A 64 -22.94 32.72 -17.73
N GLY A 65 -22.72 31.50 -17.26
CA GLY A 65 -22.98 30.27 -18.00
C GLY A 65 -21.85 29.84 -18.93
N GLN A 66 -20.73 30.58 -19.00
CA GLN A 66 -19.60 30.17 -19.81
C GLN A 66 -18.93 28.92 -19.19
N ILE A 67 -18.61 27.94 -20.06
CA ILE A 67 -17.99 26.67 -19.67
C ILE A 67 -16.51 26.69 -19.99
N GLY A 68 -15.73 26.21 -19.06
CA GLY A 68 -14.29 26.03 -19.20
C GLY A 68 -13.80 24.84 -18.38
N TYR A 69 -12.49 24.67 -18.32
CA TYR A 69 -11.90 23.65 -17.47
C TYR A 69 -10.70 24.19 -16.67
N LEU A 70 -10.47 23.58 -15.54
CA LEU A 70 -9.31 23.76 -14.68
C LEU A 70 -8.41 22.54 -14.84
N ALA A 71 -7.10 22.73 -14.66
CA ALA A 71 -6.11 21.68 -14.68
C ALA A 71 -5.28 21.68 -13.38
N ALA A 72 -4.95 20.49 -12.87
CA ALA A 72 -4.07 20.29 -11.71
C ALA A 72 -3.15 19.10 -11.92
N PHE A 73 -2.07 19.05 -11.16
CA PHE A 73 -1.22 17.87 -11.02
C PHE A 73 -1.09 17.48 -9.55
N SER A 74 -0.87 16.19 -9.30
CA SER A 74 -0.71 15.66 -7.94
C SER A 74 0.68 15.93 -7.39
N GLY A 75 0.77 16.37 -6.12
CA GLY A 75 2.03 16.70 -5.43
C GLY A 75 2.75 17.90 -6.04
N ASN A 76 4.08 17.79 -6.19
CA ASN A 76 4.92 18.74 -6.89
C ASN A 76 5.57 18.10 -8.14
N VAL A 77 6.11 18.92 -9.01
CA VAL A 77 6.85 18.53 -10.22
C VAL A 77 8.23 19.14 -10.14
N GLN A 78 9.27 18.31 -10.02
CA GLN A 78 10.67 18.74 -9.88
C GLN A 78 10.87 19.85 -8.83
N GLY A 79 10.16 19.78 -7.69
CA GLY A 79 10.21 20.77 -6.62
C GLY A 79 9.33 22.01 -6.83
N HIS A 80 8.53 22.08 -7.89
CA HIS A 80 7.59 23.18 -8.14
C HIS A 80 6.17 22.77 -7.74
N SER A 81 5.51 23.58 -6.92
CA SER A 81 4.10 23.43 -6.50
C SER A 81 3.12 24.07 -7.49
N LEU A 82 3.59 24.96 -8.38
CA LEU A 82 2.80 25.68 -9.35
C LEU A 82 3.48 25.67 -10.73
N LEU A 83 2.70 25.36 -11.76
CA LEU A 83 3.09 25.46 -13.18
C LEU A 83 2.09 26.33 -13.93
N ASP A 84 2.54 26.98 -15.01
CA ASP A 84 1.66 27.81 -15.83
C ASP A 84 0.50 27.01 -16.41
N GLY A 85 -0.73 27.52 -16.21
CA GLY A 85 -1.96 26.90 -16.66
C GLY A 85 -2.52 25.83 -15.72
N PHE A 86 -1.90 25.56 -14.60
CA PHE A 86 -2.44 24.70 -13.54
C PHE A 86 -2.91 25.53 -12.35
N VAL A 87 -3.90 25.00 -11.61
CA VAL A 87 -4.36 25.63 -10.38
C VAL A 87 -3.28 25.55 -9.30
N PRO A 88 -3.18 26.54 -8.39
CA PRO A 88 -2.22 26.52 -7.30
C PRO A 88 -2.54 25.39 -6.29
N PRO A 89 -1.57 25.01 -5.45
CA PRO A 89 -1.82 24.12 -4.32
C PRO A 89 -2.82 24.75 -3.34
N ILE A 90 -3.53 23.92 -2.57
CA ILE A 90 -4.43 24.39 -1.51
C ILE A 90 -3.69 25.22 -0.47
N PHE A 91 -2.49 24.76 -0.12
CA PHE A 91 -1.55 25.46 0.74
C PHE A 91 -0.12 25.26 0.20
N ASP A 92 0.63 26.36 0.07
CA ASP A 92 1.99 26.27 -0.46
C ASP A 92 3.01 25.92 0.63
N LEU A 93 3.38 24.63 0.66
CA LEU A 93 4.43 24.13 1.55
C LEU A 93 5.85 24.48 1.08
N LEU A 94 6.01 24.86 -0.18
CA LEU A 94 7.33 25.12 -0.78
C LEU A 94 7.78 26.58 -0.65
N ASP A 95 6.97 27.45 -0.04
CA ASP A 95 7.37 28.83 0.26
C ASP A 95 8.66 28.83 1.10
N PRO A 96 9.78 29.35 0.57
CA PRO A 96 11.08 29.32 1.25
C PRO A 96 11.10 30.11 2.57
N SER A 97 10.22 31.10 2.72
CA SER A 97 10.07 31.91 3.92
C SER A 97 9.06 31.33 4.92
N GLY A 98 8.38 30.24 4.55
CA GLY A 98 7.30 29.64 5.31
C GLY A 98 7.79 28.87 6.56
N TYR A 99 6.91 28.79 7.55
CA TYR A 99 7.16 28.04 8.79
C TYR A 99 7.54 26.56 8.53
N PHE A 100 6.92 25.94 7.51
CA PHE A 100 7.24 24.57 7.13
C PHE A 100 8.72 24.39 6.79
N LYS A 101 9.28 25.27 5.92
CA LYS A 101 10.68 25.18 5.50
C LYS A 101 11.66 25.40 6.64
N ALA A 102 11.32 26.29 7.58
CA ALA A 102 12.13 26.50 8.78
C ALA A 102 12.18 25.24 9.67
N GLN A 103 11.03 24.59 9.90
CA GLN A 103 10.95 23.38 10.70
C GLN A 103 11.55 22.16 9.98
N GLU A 104 11.36 22.03 8.68
CA GLU A 104 11.98 20.98 7.85
C GLU A 104 13.51 21.05 7.93
N ALA A 105 14.09 22.26 7.87
CA ALA A 105 15.53 22.47 8.02
C ALA A 105 16.05 22.03 9.41
N GLU A 106 15.32 22.34 10.48
CA GLU A 106 15.70 21.91 11.83
C GLU A 106 15.61 20.40 12.00
N ILE A 107 14.55 19.76 11.51
CA ILE A 107 14.39 18.30 11.51
C ILE A 107 15.52 17.63 10.71
N THR A 108 15.88 18.20 9.55
CA THR A 108 16.98 17.72 8.71
C THR A 108 18.32 17.82 9.42
N ALA A 109 18.57 18.91 10.15
CA ALA A 109 19.78 19.06 10.96
C ALA A 109 19.87 18.01 12.08
N ILE A 110 18.75 17.71 12.75
CA ILE A 110 18.70 16.66 13.76
C ILE A 110 18.94 15.27 13.14
N ASN A 111 18.34 14.96 11.98
CA ASN A 111 18.58 13.71 11.27
C ASN A 111 20.07 13.53 10.92
N LYS A 112 20.73 14.61 10.47
CA LYS A 112 22.16 14.59 10.19
C LYS A 112 22.97 14.34 11.46
N ALA A 113 22.65 15.02 12.57
CA ALA A 113 23.32 14.83 13.85
C ALA A 113 23.18 13.40 14.37
N ILE A 114 21.99 12.77 14.23
CA ILE A 114 21.76 11.36 14.56
C ILE A 114 22.65 10.47 13.71
N ALA A 115 22.66 10.65 12.39
CA ALA A 115 23.47 9.84 11.48
C ALA A 115 24.97 9.99 11.77
N ASP A 116 25.44 11.21 12.05
CA ASP A 116 26.84 11.50 12.41
C ASP A 116 27.22 10.84 13.76
N ALA A 117 26.31 10.79 14.72
CA ALA A 117 26.53 10.13 16.00
C ALA A 117 26.52 8.58 15.88
N GLU A 118 25.56 8.00 15.14
CA GLU A 118 25.44 6.55 14.94
C GLU A 118 26.61 5.95 14.16
N ASN A 119 27.07 6.66 13.14
CA ASN A 119 28.18 6.22 12.27
C ASN A 119 29.53 6.86 12.66
N GLY A 120 29.55 7.62 13.75
CA GLY A 120 30.72 8.37 14.20
C GLY A 120 31.88 7.45 14.57
N THR A 121 33.12 7.91 14.25
CA THR A 121 34.36 7.17 14.54
C THR A 121 34.49 6.84 16.02
N ARG A 122 34.03 7.72 16.91
CA ARG A 122 34.10 7.53 18.38
C ARG A 122 33.32 6.31 18.86
N LEU A 123 32.03 6.22 18.50
CA LEU A 123 31.18 5.08 18.89
C LEU A 123 31.69 3.75 18.31
N ASN A 124 32.12 3.78 17.06
CA ASN A 124 32.67 2.59 16.40
C ASN A 124 33.97 2.13 17.05
N ASN A 125 34.86 3.07 17.40
CA ASN A 125 36.11 2.75 18.10
C ASN A 125 35.84 2.19 19.50
N LEU A 126 34.94 2.78 20.27
CA LEU A 126 34.58 2.26 21.60
C LEU A 126 33.99 0.85 21.53
N ARG A 127 33.16 0.55 20.54
CA ARG A 127 32.61 -0.81 20.31
C ARG A 127 33.70 -1.81 19.94
N LEU A 128 34.67 -1.40 19.13
CA LEU A 128 35.82 -2.23 18.79
C LEU A 128 36.69 -2.46 20.01
N GLU A 129 37.00 -1.42 20.79
CA GLU A 129 37.80 -1.50 22.03
C GLU A 129 37.09 -2.40 23.05
N LEU A 130 35.78 -2.23 23.27
CA LEU A 130 35.00 -3.12 24.13
C LEU A 130 35.13 -4.59 23.73
N THR A 131 34.98 -4.87 22.43
CA THR A 131 35.09 -6.24 21.90
C THR A 131 36.48 -6.82 22.10
N GLN A 132 37.51 -6.00 21.94
CA GLN A 132 38.89 -6.43 22.14
C GLN A 132 39.17 -6.68 23.63
N ASP A 133 38.80 -5.74 24.49
CA ASP A 133 39.00 -5.86 25.95
C ASP A 133 38.23 -7.05 26.54
N GLU A 134 37.03 -7.36 26.04
CA GLU A 134 36.31 -8.58 26.45
C GLU A 134 37.03 -9.86 26.04
N ARG A 135 37.66 -9.90 24.87
CA ARG A 135 38.50 -11.03 24.42
C ARG A 135 39.75 -11.17 25.26
N ASP A 136 40.47 -10.07 25.47
CA ASP A 136 41.71 -10.04 26.24
C ASP A 136 41.48 -10.48 27.69
N ARG A 137 40.36 -10.01 28.29
CA ARG A 137 39.89 -10.46 29.62
C ARG A 137 39.69 -11.97 29.65
N ASP A 138 38.95 -12.52 28.67
CA ASP A 138 38.62 -13.95 28.68
C ASP A 138 39.86 -14.82 28.44
N GLU A 139 40.79 -14.36 27.62
CA GLU A 139 42.07 -15.01 27.38
C GLU A 139 42.94 -14.99 28.64
N GLU A 140 43.17 -13.82 29.27
CA GLU A 140 44.01 -13.69 30.44
C GLU A 140 43.46 -14.45 31.65
N ILE A 141 42.13 -14.37 31.89
CA ILE A 141 41.47 -15.18 32.92
C ILE A 141 41.60 -16.68 32.63
N GLY A 142 41.50 -17.07 31.36
CA GLY A 142 41.65 -18.45 30.90
C GLY A 142 43.05 -18.98 31.21
N ILE A 143 44.09 -18.23 30.84
CA ILE A 143 45.50 -18.55 31.11
C ILE A 143 45.76 -18.67 32.63
N PHE A 144 45.25 -17.69 33.42
CA PHE A 144 45.43 -17.69 34.87
C PHE A 144 44.75 -18.91 35.53
N LYS A 145 43.53 -19.26 35.12
CA LYS A 145 42.83 -20.46 35.60
C LYS A 145 43.56 -21.76 35.23
N ALA A 146 44.12 -21.84 34.02
CA ALA A 146 44.93 -23.01 33.61
C ALA A 146 46.16 -23.15 34.49
N ARG A 147 46.89 -22.05 34.77
CA ARG A 147 48.04 -22.05 35.70
C ARG A 147 47.65 -22.47 37.12
N MET A 148 46.55 -21.93 37.65
CA MET A 148 46.02 -22.34 38.97
C MET A 148 45.68 -23.85 39.00
N ALA A 149 45.16 -24.41 37.91
CA ALA A 149 44.85 -25.83 37.84
C ALA A 149 46.14 -26.72 37.90
N ILE A 150 47.22 -26.26 37.26
CA ILE A 150 48.54 -26.93 37.34
C ILE A 150 49.10 -26.84 38.76
N SER A 151 49.20 -25.62 39.30
CA SER A 151 49.66 -25.40 40.68
C SER A 151 48.84 -26.17 41.73
N LYS A 152 47.52 -26.32 41.49
CA LYS A 152 46.69 -27.14 42.37
C LYS A 152 47.10 -28.61 42.34
N ARG A 153 47.34 -29.19 41.16
CA ARG A 153 47.81 -30.59 41.03
C ARG A 153 49.14 -30.81 41.73
N GLU A 154 50.12 -29.92 41.52
CA GLU A 154 51.40 -29.95 42.17
C GLU A 154 51.24 -29.88 43.69
N ARG A 155 50.40 -28.99 44.23
CA ARG A 155 50.13 -28.92 45.68
C ARG A 155 49.40 -30.15 46.20
N ASP A 156 48.56 -30.79 45.44
CA ASP A 156 47.81 -32.00 45.84
C ASP A 156 48.82 -33.20 45.87
N GLU A 157 49.79 -33.29 44.94
CA GLU A 157 50.84 -34.26 44.95
C GLU A 157 51.74 -34.09 46.18
N ILE A 158 52.23 -32.86 46.44
CA ILE A 158 53.08 -32.54 47.63
C ILE A 158 52.31 -32.86 48.92
N ARG A 159 51.03 -32.62 49.03
CA ARG A 159 50.21 -32.96 50.21
C ARG A 159 50.16 -34.45 50.50
N CYS A 160 50.24 -35.29 49.50
CA CYS A 160 50.28 -36.75 49.71
C CYS A 160 51.57 -37.24 50.36
N GLU A 161 52.67 -36.48 50.24
CA GLU A 161 53.98 -36.85 50.74
C GLU A 161 54.34 -36.12 52.04
N LEU A 162 53.72 -35.04 52.40
CA LEU A 162 54.06 -34.19 53.53
C LEU A 162 53.21 -34.52 54.79
N SER A 163 53.98 -34.73 55.94
CA SER A 163 53.40 -34.92 57.26
C SER A 163 53.60 -33.70 58.18
N ASP A 164 54.30 -32.65 57.72
CA ASP A 164 54.61 -31.43 58.53
C ASP A 164 53.47 -30.40 58.46
N PRO A 165 52.84 -30.04 59.59
CA PRO A 165 51.72 -29.05 59.61
C PRO A 165 52.14 -27.66 59.14
N SER A 166 53.36 -27.21 59.33
CA SER A 166 53.88 -25.92 58.92
C SER A 166 53.98 -25.78 57.41
N ALA A 167 54.40 -26.86 56.74
CA ALA A 167 54.42 -26.91 55.27
C ALA A 167 53.02 -26.96 54.64
N LEU A 168 52.04 -27.57 55.29
CA LEU A 168 50.61 -27.53 54.86
C LEU A 168 50.03 -26.13 54.91
N GLU A 169 50.36 -25.33 55.91
CA GLU A 169 49.98 -23.94 56.00
C GLU A 169 50.45 -23.08 54.80
N VAL A 170 51.71 -23.32 54.35
CA VAL A 170 52.25 -22.62 53.16
C VAL A 170 51.43 -22.90 51.92
N LEU A 171 51.10 -24.16 51.63
CA LEU A 171 50.34 -24.57 50.50
C LEU A 171 48.88 -23.97 50.53
N ILE A 172 48.30 -23.81 51.72
CA ILE A 172 47.04 -23.17 51.91
C ILE A 172 47.11 -21.66 51.59
N ARG A 173 48.19 -20.97 52.09
CA ARG A 173 48.43 -19.56 51.81
C ARG A 173 48.66 -19.30 50.32
N GLU A 174 49.36 -20.13 49.59
CA GLU A 174 49.56 -20.06 48.15
C GLU A 174 48.24 -20.18 47.41
N SER A 175 47.42 -21.17 47.77
CA SER A 175 46.07 -21.32 47.17
C SER A 175 45.15 -20.12 47.41
N GLN A 176 45.23 -19.53 48.61
CA GLN A 176 44.50 -18.32 48.97
C GLN A 176 44.97 -17.10 48.18
N PHE A 177 46.30 -16.98 48.03
CA PHE A 177 46.92 -15.91 47.24
C PHE A 177 46.50 -15.97 45.76
N GLU A 178 46.59 -17.14 45.13
CA GLU A 178 46.16 -17.31 43.74
C GLU A 178 44.70 -16.98 43.54
N LYS A 179 43.80 -17.37 44.46
CA LYS A 179 42.37 -17.00 44.42
C LYS A 179 42.16 -15.49 44.55
N ALA A 180 42.95 -14.83 45.43
CA ALA A 180 42.90 -13.39 45.62
C ALA A 180 43.39 -12.66 44.36
N GLU A 181 44.48 -13.13 43.73
CA GLU A 181 44.98 -12.57 42.49
C GLU A 181 43.97 -12.73 41.33
N LEU A 182 43.34 -13.92 41.17
CA LEU A 182 42.31 -14.12 40.18
C LEU A 182 41.10 -13.16 40.40
N LYS A 183 40.75 -12.91 41.67
CA LYS A 183 39.69 -11.96 42.01
C LYS A 183 40.07 -10.53 41.62
N ARG A 184 41.31 -10.11 41.92
CA ARG A 184 41.83 -8.77 41.55
C ARG A 184 41.84 -8.60 40.04
N LEU A 185 42.33 -9.61 39.31
CA LEU A 185 42.35 -9.61 37.85
C LEU A 185 40.95 -9.40 37.26
N LYS A 186 39.95 -10.14 37.75
CA LYS A 186 38.55 -10.00 37.31
C LYS A 186 37.98 -8.63 37.60
N VAL A 187 38.25 -8.08 38.80
CA VAL A 187 37.78 -6.75 39.20
C VAL A 187 38.40 -5.69 38.30
N GLY A 188 39.70 -5.74 38.05
CA GLY A 188 40.38 -4.77 37.19
C GLY A 188 39.84 -4.74 35.77
N TRP A 189 39.58 -5.93 35.20
CA TRP A 189 38.95 -6.01 33.88
C TRP A 189 37.52 -5.48 33.88
N GLU A 190 36.70 -5.79 34.90
CA GLU A 190 35.31 -5.32 34.98
C GLU A 190 35.25 -3.79 35.13
N GLU A 191 36.14 -3.21 35.92
CA GLU A 191 36.26 -1.75 36.05
C GLU A 191 36.60 -1.09 34.69
N LYS A 192 37.57 -1.64 33.96
CA LYS A 192 37.96 -1.13 32.64
C LYS A 192 36.83 -1.24 31.63
N ILE A 193 36.20 -2.40 31.51
CA ILE A 193 35.09 -2.66 30.58
C ILE A 193 33.86 -1.82 30.93
N SER A 194 33.57 -1.63 32.23
CA SER A 194 32.46 -0.80 32.69
C SER A 194 32.59 0.65 32.21
N LEU A 195 33.80 1.23 32.30
CA LEU A 195 34.04 2.59 31.82
C LEU A 195 33.69 2.77 30.34
N ILE A 196 34.08 1.81 29.50
CA ILE A 196 33.79 1.84 28.07
C ILE A 196 32.29 1.66 27.81
N ARG A 197 31.64 0.74 28.53
CA ARG A 197 30.18 0.52 28.43
C ARG A 197 29.40 1.75 28.84
N ASP A 198 29.80 2.43 29.91
CA ASP A 198 29.18 3.65 30.38
C ASP A 198 29.30 4.77 29.35
N GLU A 199 30.46 4.90 28.69
CA GLU A 199 30.65 5.90 27.62
C GLU A 199 29.80 5.58 26.39
N ILE A 200 29.71 4.32 25.97
CA ILE A 200 28.80 3.88 24.89
C ILE A 200 27.35 4.19 25.26
N SER A 201 26.95 3.88 26.49
CA SER A 201 25.59 4.10 26.99
C SER A 201 25.18 5.58 26.96
N LEU A 202 26.09 6.48 27.31
CA LEU A 202 25.86 7.93 27.22
C LEU A 202 25.60 8.39 25.79
N ILE A 203 26.42 7.93 24.83
CA ILE A 203 26.25 8.27 23.41
C ILE A 203 24.92 7.71 22.88
N GLU A 204 24.56 6.48 23.24
CA GLU A 204 23.32 5.85 22.82
C GLU A 204 22.08 6.54 23.44
N GLU A 205 22.19 7.06 24.66
CA GLU A 205 21.12 7.86 25.30
C GLU A 205 20.93 9.20 24.55
N ASP A 206 22.01 9.91 24.23
CA ASP A 206 21.94 11.16 23.46
C ASP A 206 21.28 10.93 22.08
N ILE A 207 21.65 9.83 21.41
CA ILE A 207 21.01 9.44 20.13
C ILE A 207 19.52 9.17 20.33
N ARG A 208 19.14 8.49 21.39
CA ARG A 208 17.74 8.18 21.72
C ARG A 208 16.94 9.46 22.00
N GLU A 209 17.52 10.41 22.71
CA GLU A 209 16.91 11.70 22.97
C GLU A 209 16.73 12.54 21.70
N MET A 210 17.75 12.58 20.83
CA MET A 210 17.63 13.25 19.53
C MET A 210 16.53 12.61 18.66
N LYS A 211 16.42 11.29 18.63
CA LYS A 211 15.34 10.58 17.91
C LYS A 211 13.96 10.92 18.45
N LYS A 212 13.79 10.98 19.77
CA LYS A 212 12.52 11.40 20.42
C LYS A 212 12.16 12.84 20.04
N ARG A 213 13.14 13.76 20.13
CA ARG A 213 12.94 15.17 19.76
C ARG A 213 12.52 15.28 18.30
N ARG A 214 13.24 14.63 17.39
CA ARG A 214 12.93 14.60 15.96
C ARG A 214 11.50 14.08 15.70
N ALA A 215 11.09 12.96 16.31
CA ALA A 215 9.75 12.40 16.16
C ALA A 215 8.68 13.39 16.61
N LYS A 216 8.86 14.01 17.79
CA LYS A 216 7.93 15.02 18.32
C LYS A 216 7.80 16.22 17.36
N MET A 217 8.90 16.74 16.87
CA MET A 217 8.89 17.87 15.92
C MET A 217 8.20 17.51 14.61
N SER A 218 8.42 16.30 14.09
CA SER A 218 7.74 15.83 12.88
C SER A 218 6.22 15.73 13.08
N ASP A 219 5.77 15.20 14.24
CA ASP A 219 4.34 15.09 14.58
C ASP A 219 3.69 16.47 14.77
N GLU A 220 4.40 17.41 15.39
CA GLU A 220 3.93 18.79 15.58
C GLU A 220 3.82 19.52 14.25
N LEU A 221 4.82 19.38 13.38
CA LEU A 221 4.82 19.96 12.05
C LEU A 221 3.67 19.38 11.20
N GLN A 222 3.45 18.08 11.23
CA GLN A 222 2.36 17.43 10.52
C GLN A 222 0.99 17.93 10.99
N ARG A 223 0.76 18.02 12.30
CA ARG A 223 -0.48 18.59 12.86
C ARG A 223 -0.67 20.05 12.45
N TRP A 224 0.40 20.84 12.47
CA TRP A 224 0.36 22.23 12.01
C TRP A 224 -0.04 22.31 10.51
N ILE A 225 0.58 21.53 9.64
CA ILE A 225 0.22 21.44 8.22
C ILE A 225 -1.28 21.18 8.08
N PHE A 226 -1.78 20.10 8.67
CA PHE A 226 -3.18 19.69 8.52
C PHE A 226 -4.18 20.70 9.09
N SER A 227 -3.78 21.52 10.06
CA SER A 227 -4.61 22.63 10.56
C SER A 227 -4.66 23.82 9.61
N ARG A 228 -3.70 23.96 8.71
CA ARG A 228 -3.61 25.07 7.73
C ARG A 228 -4.21 24.73 6.36
N TYR A 229 -4.34 23.45 6.06
CA TYR A 229 -5.03 23.00 4.87
C TYR A 229 -6.55 23.10 5.08
N ILE A 230 -7.11 24.26 4.76
CA ILE A 230 -8.55 24.52 4.84
C ILE A 230 -9.16 24.28 3.47
N VAL A 231 -10.23 23.52 3.42
CA VAL A 231 -10.98 23.18 2.21
C VAL A 231 -12.46 23.52 2.36
N HIS A 232 -13.10 23.76 1.22
CA HIS A 232 -14.52 24.09 1.13
C HIS A 232 -15.31 22.93 0.50
N ASN A 233 -16.60 22.87 0.79
CA ASN A 233 -17.55 22.03 0.08
C ASN A 233 -18.52 22.89 -0.78
N ALA A 234 -19.39 22.23 -1.55
CA ALA A 234 -20.32 22.95 -2.42
C ALA A 234 -21.43 23.72 -1.67
N LEU A 235 -21.59 23.49 -0.36
CA LEU A 235 -22.51 24.26 0.51
C LEU A 235 -21.85 25.52 1.06
N GLY A 236 -20.56 25.74 0.83
CA GLY A 236 -19.78 26.85 1.36
C GLY A 236 -19.27 26.65 2.79
N GLU A 237 -19.36 25.43 3.33
CA GLU A 237 -18.75 25.09 4.61
C GLU A 237 -17.24 24.93 4.44
N GLU A 238 -16.46 25.41 5.42
CA GLU A 238 -15.01 25.25 5.46
C GLU A 238 -14.58 24.36 6.61
N ARG A 239 -13.56 23.52 6.39
CA ARG A 239 -12.92 22.66 7.38
C ARG A 239 -11.44 22.49 7.10
N SER A 240 -10.65 22.34 8.15
CA SER A 240 -9.28 21.86 7.97
C SER A 240 -9.25 20.35 7.70
N ILE A 241 -8.20 19.89 7.00
CA ILE A 241 -7.99 18.44 6.79
C ILE A 241 -7.91 17.71 8.13
N GLY A 242 -7.28 18.32 9.13
CA GLY A 242 -7.18 17.75 10.48
C GLY A 242 -8.54 17.49 11.13
N GLU A 243 -9.48 18.43 11.02
CA GLU A 243 -10.85 18.30 11.55
C GLU A 243 -11.63 17.22 10.80
N ILE A 244 -11.56 17.18 9.47
CA ILE A 244 -12.27 16.19 8.64
C ILE A 244 -11.87 14.75 9.03
N PHE A 245 -10.57 14.50 9.18
CA PHE A 245 -10.09 13.17 9.55
C PHE A 245 -10.39 12.82 11.01
N ALA A 246 -10.32 13.80 11.92
CA ALA A 246 -10.64 13.59 13.33
C ALA A 246 -12.13 13.22 13.55
N GLU A 247 -13.06 13.73 12.74
CA GLU A 247 -14.48 13.35 12.77
C GLU A 247 -14.69 11.85 12.48
N GLU A 248 -13.81 11.24 11.67
CA GLU A 248 -13.83 9.80 11.36
C GLU A 248 -12.93 8.97 12.29
N GLY A 249 -12.29 9.59 13.29
CA GLY A 249 -11.33 8.91 14.17
C GLY A 249 -10.01 8.51 13.48
N LEU A 250 -9.67 9.18 12.38
CA LEU A 250 -8.50 8.90 11.55
C LEU A 250 -7.43 9.99 11.70
N VAL A 251 -6.21 9.64 11.30
CA VAL A 251 -5.09 10.59 11.15
C VAL A 251 -4.80 10.75 9.65
N PRO A 252 -4.73 12.00 9.12
CA PRO A 252 -4.43 12.19 7.71
C PRO A 252 -3.06 11.60 7.35
N PRO A 253 -2.95 10.79 6.29
CA PRO A 253 -1.65 10.38 5.75
C PRO A 253 -0.87 11.55 5.18
N GLY A 254 0.46 11.44 5.09
CA GLY A 254 1.29 12.43 4.41
C GLY A 254 0.86 12.66 2.96
N GLY A 255 0.86 13.92 2.51
CA GLY A 255 0.43 14.31 1.16
C GLY A 255 -1.09 14.33 0.94
N THR A 256 -1.91 14.21 2.00
CA THR A 256 -3.36 14.44 1.93
C THR A 256 -3.62 15.90 1.50
N GLY A 257 -4.50 16.10 0.50
CA GLY A 257 -4.80 17.42 -0.08
C GLY A 257 -3.89 17.84 -1.23
N GLU A 258 -2.80 17.12 -1.50
CA GLU A 258 -1.90 17.43 -2.61
C GLU A 258 -2.29 16.76 -3.94
N CYS A 259 -3.29 15.89 -3.95
CA CYS A 259 -3.81 15.28 -5.16
C CYS A 259 -4.51 16.32 -6.08
N ALA A 260 -4.66 15.98 -7.36
CA ALA A 260 -5.24 16.90 -8.34
C ALA A 260 -6.72 17.22 -8.03
N ALA A 261 -7.53 16.23 -7.67
CA ALA A 261 -8.95 16.42 -7.39
C ALA A 261 -9.25 17.43 -6.27
N PRO A 262 -8.65 17.35 -5.06
CA PRO A 262 -8.85 18.37 -4.02
C PRO A 262 -8.43 19.78 -4.46
N LYS A 263 -7.29 19.93 -5.16
CA LYS A 263 -6.83 21.24 -5.67
C LYS A 263 -7.84 21.86 -6.62
N LEU A 264 -8.39 21.05 -7.52
CA LEU A 264 -9.38 21.50 -8.51
C LEU A 264 -10.68 21.97 -7.86
N LEU A 265 -11.23 21.18 -6.95
CA LEU A 265 -12.47 21.52 -6.25
C LEU A 265 -12.29 22.75 -5.36
N GLU A 266 -11.21 22.83 -4.60
CA GLU A 266 -10.92 23.97 -3.75
C GLU A 266 -10.78 25.26 -4.58
N TYR A 267 -10.05 25.20 -5.69
CA TYR A 267 -9.92 26.36 -6.57
C TYR A 267 -11.28 26.77 -7.14
N ALA A 268 -12.10 25.81 -7.57
CA ALA A 268 -13.44 26.11 -8.09
C ALA A 268 -14.32 26.79 -7.04
N TYR A 269 -14.40 26.26 -5.83
CA TYR A 269 -15.22 26.82 -4.76
C TYR A 269 -14.76 28.22 -4.35
N ARG A 270 -13.45 28.44 -4.15
CA ARG A 270 -12.91 29.77 -3.82
C ARG A 270 -13.18 30.84 -4.87
N ASN A 271 -13.25 30.43 -6.14
CA ASN A 271 -13.50 31.36 -7.25
C ASN A 271 -14.98 31.41 -7.67
N GLY A 272 -15.89 30.77 -6.92
CA GLY A 272 -17.32 30.78 -7.21
C GLY A 272 -17.67 30.11 -8.54
N LEU A 273 -16.86 29.15 -9.01
CA LEU A 273 -17.10 28.36 -10.19
C LEU A 273 -17.97 27.13 -9.81
N LYS A 274 -18.91 26.78 -10.67
CA LYS A 274 -19.75 25.59 -10.46
C LYS A 274 -19.09 24.37 -11.08
N PRO A 275 -18.67 23.35 -10.29
CA PRO A 275 -18.19 22.09 -10.81
C PRO A 275 -19.25 21.35 -11.64
N LEU A 276 -18.86 20.80 -12.79
CA LEU A 276 -19.72 20.04 -13.70
C LEU A 276 -19.33 18.57 -13.78
N ALA A 277 -18.08 18.27 -14.15
CA ALA A 277 -17.53 16.93 -14.20
C ALA A 277 -16.01 16.97 -14.02
N MET A 278 -15.42 15.88 -13.52
CA MET A 278 -13.98 15.79 -13.31
C MET A 278 -13.42 14.44 -13.71
N GLY A 279 -12.11 14.39 -13.90
CA GLY A 279 -11.37 13.14 -14.07
C GLY A 279 -9.87 13.33 -13.83
N GLU A 280 -9.25 12.28 -13.34
CA GLU A 280 -7.78 12.22 -13.17
C GLU A 280 -7.21 11.22 -14.17
N PHE A 281 -6.11 11.56 -14.82
CA PHE A 281 -5.46 10.72 -15.84
C PHE A 281 -3.95 10.79 -15.72
N TRP A 282 -3.27 9.77 -16.24
CA TRP A 282 -1.80 9.71 -16.23
C TRP A 282 -1.21 10.40 -17.44
N TYR A 283 -0.10 11.10 -17.24
CA TYR A 283 0.73 11.68 -18.30
C TYR A 283 2.21 11.35 -18.04
N GLY A 284 2.96 10.99 -19.08
CA GLY A 284 4.39 10.64 -19.04
C GLY A 284 4.64 9.14 -18.81
N ASP A 285 5.87 8.80 -18.41
CA ASP A 285 6.34 7.44 -18.25
C ASP A 285 5.60 6.68 -17.14
N SER A 286 5.40 5.38 -17.34
CA SER A 286 4.80 4.51 -16.33
C SER A 286 5.85 4.13 -15.30
N PRO A 287 5.55 4.25 -13.98
CA PRO A 287 6.44 3.73 -12.95
C PRO A 287 6.60 2.21 -13.07
N ASP A 288 7.81 1.69 -12.86
CA ASP A 288 8.09 0.23 -12.94
C ASP A 288 7.22 -0.61 -11.99
N SER A 289 6.78 -0.05 -10.88
CA SER A 289 6.01 -0.74 -9.85
C SER A 289 4.49 -0.64 -10.03
N ALA A 290 3.97 0.29 -10.85
CA ALA A 290 2.55 0.57 -10.94
C ALA A 290 2.03 0.47 -12.38
N VAL A 291 0.75 0.14 -12.53
CA VAL A 291 0.08 0.16 -13.83
C VAL A 291 -0.40 1.59 -14.09
N ARG A 292 0.30 2.28 -15.01
CA ARG A 292 -0.05 3.62 -15.47
C ARG A 292 0.14 3.71 -16.98
N THR A 293 -0.82 4.27 -17.68
CA THR A 293 -0.77 4.44 -19.13
C THR A 293 -1.14 5.89 -19.45
N GLN A 294 -0.34 6.54 -20.27
CA GLN A 294 -0.60 7.93 -20.70
C GLN A 294 -2.00 8.08 -21.28
N GLY A 295 -2.71 9.12 -20.86
CA GLY A 295 -4.06 9.45 -21.29
C GLY A 295 -5.17 8.57 -20.69
N ARG A 296 -4.84 7.50 -19.94
CA ARG A 296 -5.85 6.67 -19.26
C ARG A 296 -6.31 7.35 -17.97
N PHE A 297 -7.63 7.29 -17.73
CA PHE A 297 -8.26 7.80 -16.53
C PHE A 297 -8.19 6.80 -15.39
N TYR A 298 -8.07 7.32 -14.18
CA TYR A 298 -7.95 6.54 -12.96
C TYR A 298 -8.79 7.15 -11.85
N PRO A 299 -9.48 6.35 -11.02
CA PRO A 299 -10.21 6.88 -9.89
C PRO A 299 -9.26 7.48 -8.84
N SER A 300 -9.77 8.47 -8.11
CA SER A 300 -9.07 9.08 -6.96
C SER A 300 -8.79 8.03 -5.88
N CYS A 301 -7.70 8.22 -5.14
CA CYS A 301 -7.36 7.31 -4.05
C CYS A 301 -8.35 7.45 -2.87
N THR A 302 -8.73 6.34 -2.27
CA THR A 302 -9.64 6.33 -1.12
C THR A 302 -8.92 6.54 0.22
N SER A 303 -7.62 6.22 0.30
CA SER A 303 -6.87 6.28 1.57
C SER A 303 -6.46 7.69 1.97
N LYS A 304 -5.87 8.47 1.04
CA LYS A 304 -5.43 9.84 1.33
C LYS A 304 -6.56 10.86 1.12
N CYS A 305 -7.34 10.67 0.05
CA CYS A 305 -8.32 11.67 -0.38
C CYS A 305 -9.76 11.28 -0.05
N GLY A 306 -10.03 10.06 0.39
CA GLY A 306 -11.39 9.57 0.67
C GLY A 306 -12.19 10.49 1.60
N PRO A 307 -11.80 10.65 2.87
CA PRO A 307 -12.51 11.52 3.81
C PRO A 307 -12.58 12.97 3.32
N LEU A 308 -11.46 13.48 2.77
CA LEU A 308 -11.36 14.84 2.26
C LEU A 308 -12.35 15.10 1.12
N LEU A 309 -12.33 14.26 0.08
CA LEU A 309 -13.26 14.39 -1.06
C LEU A 309 -14.71 14.16 -0.64
N SER A 310 -14.98 13.23 0.28
CA SER A 310 -16.33 13.03 0.84
C SER A 310 -16.87 14.31 1.48
N PHE A 311 -16.03 15.08 2.17
CA PHE A 311 -16.43 16.40 2.67
C PHE A 311 -16.61 17.41 1.53
N MET A 312 -15.65 17.51 0.61
CA MET A 312 -15.67 18.52 -0.46
C MET A 312 -16.84 18.33 -1.45
N LEU A 313 -17.32 17.11 -1.60
CA LEU A 313 -18.47 16.76 -2.48
C LEU A 313 -19.83 16.99 -1.82
N LYS A 314 -19.91 17.30 -0.52
CA LYS A 314 -21.18 17.63 0.14
C LYS A 314 -21.85 18.81 -0.57
N GLY A 315 -23.12 18.64 -0.93
CA GLY A 315 -23.90 19.62 -1.69
C GLY A 315 -23.91 19.43 -3.21
N LEU A 316 -23.06 18.52 -3.74
CA LEU A 316 -23.15 18.11 -5.15
C LEU A 316 -24.08 16.89 -5.30
N SER A 317 -24.86 16.86 -6.39
CA SER A 317 -25.58 15.66 -6.81
C SER A 317 -24.63 14.79 -7.61
N LEU A 318 -24.20 13.65 -7.04
CA LEU A 318 -23.25 12.76 -7.68
C LEU A 318 -23.91 11.83 -8.70
N GLU A 319 -23.14 11.43 -9.72
CA GLU A 319 -23.51 10.35 -10.64
C GLU A 319 -23.73 9.05 -9.87
N ALA A 320 -24.61 8.20 -10.41
CA ALA A 320 -24.77 6.86 -9.87
C ALA A 320 -23.51 6.02 -10.10
N ASP A 321 -23.25 5.04 -9.20
CA ASP A 321 -22.17 4.08 -9.39
C ASP A 321 -22.30 3.44 -10.80
N PRO A 322 -21.28 3.56 -11.67
CA PRO A 322 -21.33 2.95 -13.01
C PRO A 322 -21.36 1.41 -12.94
N TYR A 323 -20.98 0.82 -11.81
CA TYR A 323 -21.01 -0.62 -11.56
C TYR A 323 -21.87 -0.97 -10.35
N PRO A 324 -23.20 -0.73 -10.39
CA PRO A 324 -24.08 -1.16 -9.32
C PRO A 324 -24.05 -2.68 -9.20
N ALA A 325 -24.41 -3.20 -8.04
CA ALA A 325 -24.52 -4.66 -7.88
C ALA A 325 -25.47 -5.23 -8.94
N SER A 326 -24.95 -6.05 -9.84
CA SER A 326 -25.68 -6.61 -10.98
C SER A 326 -26.32 -7.94 -10.60
N GLY A 327 -27.58 -7.91 -10.16
CA GLY A 327 -28.35 -9.10 -9.83
C GLY A 327 -28.32 -9.47 -8.35
N LYS A 328 -28.98 -10.61 -8.03
CA LYS A 328 -29.02 -11.18 -6.69
C LYS A 328 -28.01 -12.32 -6.56
N PRO A 329 -27.47 -12.56 -5.36
CA PRO A 329 -26.70 -13.77 -5.10
C PRO A 329 -27.52 -15.04 -5.37
N ILE A 330 -26.84 -16.11 -5.79
CA ILE A 330 -27.48 -17.40 -6.05
C ILE A 330 -26.78 -18.43 -5.20
N VAL A 331 -27.52 -19.16 -4.35
CA VAL A 331 -27.00 -20.35 -3.66
C VAL A 331 -26.94 -21.49 -4.67
N VAL A 332 -25.71 -21.98 -4.92
CA VAL A 332 -25.43 -23.05 -5.89
C VAL A 332 -25.54 -24.44 -5.23
N PHE A 333 -25.11 -24.52 -3.98
CA PHE A 333 -25.12 -25.74 -3.18
C PHE A 333 -25.15 -25.40 -1.70
N GLU A 334 -25.80 -26.24 -0.92
CA GLU A 334 -25.86 -26.08 0.53
C GLU A 334 -26.00 -27.45 1.19
N ASP A 335 -25.28 -27.64 2.30
CA ASP A 335 -25.45 -28.80 3.21
C ASP A 335 -25.37 -28.36 4.67
N THR A 336 -25.13 -29.31 5.59
CA THR A 336 -25.04 -29.02 7.02
C THR A 336 -23.83 -28.16 7.39
N TRP A 337 -22.73 -28.20 6.62
CA TRP A 337 -21.42 -27.62 6.98
C TRP A 337 -20.99 -26.45 6.13
N LEU A 338 -21.46 -26.36 4.89
CA LEU A 338 -21.02 -25.32 3.97
C LEU A 338 -22.14 -24.83 3.04
N THR A 339 -21.96 -23.63 2.52
CA THR A 339 -22.78 -23.02 1.48
C THR A 339 -21.89 -22.56 0.34
N ILE A 340 -22.24 -22.91 -0.89
CA ILE A 340 -21.62 -22.41 -2.10
C ILE A 340 -22.56 -21.40 -2.73
N ALA A 341 -22.07 -20.19 -2.96
CA ALA A 341 -22.88 -19.15 -3.58
C ALA A 341 -22.14 -18.46 -4.73
N SER A 342 -22.88 -18.04 -5.74
CA SER A 342 -22.41 -17.16 -6.80
C SER A 342 -22.66 -15.72 -6.41
N LYS A 343 -21.58 -14.96 -6.26
CA LYS A 343 -21.58 -13.53 -5.94
C LYS A 343 -21.81 -12.71 -7.20
N PRO A 344 -22.75 -11.76 -7.25
CA PRO A 344 -22.83 -10.79 -8.35
C PRO A 344 -21.63 -9.83 -8.34
N ALA A 345 -21.34 -9.21 -9.48
CA ALA A 345 -20.42 -8.08 -9.54
C ALA A 345 -20.97 -6.88 -8.76
N GLY A 346 -20.09 -6.03 -8.22
CA GLY A 346 -20.47 -4.83 -7.46
C GLY A 346 -20.89 -5.11 -6.00
N MET A 347 -20.94 -6.37 -5.56
CA MET A 347 -21.30 -6.76 -4.20
C MET A 347 -20.04 -7.10 -3.39
N PRO A 348 -19.86 -6.57 -2.16
CA PRO A 348 -18.77 -7.00 -1.28
C PRO A 348 -18.90 -8.48 -0.88
N SER A 349 -17.77 -9.17 -0.73
CA SER A 349 -17.76 -10.56 -0.23
C SER A 349 -18.06 -10.64 1.26
N VAL A 350 -17.56 -9.67 2.02
CA VAL A 350 -17.67 -9.53 3.49
C VAL A 350 -18.01 -8.08 3.83
N PRO A 351 -18.52 -7.79 5.02
CA PRO A 351 -18.84 -6.42 5.44
C PRO A 351 -17.65 -5.48 5.26
N GLY A 352 -17.91 -4.30 4.71
CA GLY A 352 -16.96 -3.21 4.52
C GLY A 352 -17.35 -1.98 5.33
N LEU A 353 -16.57 -0.90 5.18
CA LEU A 353 -16.82 0.38 5.86
C LEU A 353 -17.89 1.23 5.16
N ASP A 354 -18.27 0.90 3.94
CA ASP A 354 -19.17 1.66 3.08
C ASP A 354 -20.66 1.33 3.30
N GLY A 355 -20.98 0.44 4.25
CA GLY A 355 -22.35 0.07 4.61
C GLY A 355 -23.11 -0.72 3.55
N ARG A 356 -22.46 -1.17 2.47
CA ARG A 356 -23.10 -2.00 1.44
C ARG A 356 -23.34 -3.41 1.97
N LEU A 357 -24.49 -3.98 1.64
CA LEU A 357 -24.82 -5.37 1.96
C LEU A 357 -23.82 -6.33 1.29
N SER A 358 -23.10 -7.11 2.08
CA SER A 358 -22.16 -8.11 1.59
C SER A 358 -22.83 -9.45 1.36
N LEU A 359 -22.17 -10.33 0.56
CA LEU A 359 -22.64 -11.69 0.35
C LEU A 359 -22.73 -12.48 1.67
N MET A 360 -21.76 -12.28 2.57
CA MET A 360 -21.76 -12.92 3.89
C MET A 360 -22.99 -12.52 4.72
N GLU A 361 -23.32 -11.23 4.77
CA GLU A 361 -24.50 -10.72 5.50
C GLU A 361 -25.79 -11.22 4.87
N TRP A 362 -25.88 -11.20 3.54
CA TRP A 362 -27.03 -11.73 2.82
C TRP A 362 -27.24 -13.21 3.12
N LEU A 363 -26.20 -14.05 3.02
CA LEU A 363 -26.28 -15.47 3.35
C LEU A 363 -26.64 -15.72 4.82
N SER A 364 -26.08 -14.92 5.73
CA SER A 364 -26.38 -15.03 7.16
C SER A 364 -27.85 -14.70 7.46
N SER A 365 -28.42 -13.71 6.75
CA SER A 365 -29.83 -13.34 6.87
C SER A 365 -30.75 -14.43 6.31
N GLU A 366 -30.43 -15.00 5.14
CA GLU A 366 -31.21 -16.06 4.53
C GLU A 366 -31.18 -17.37 5.36
N ALA A 367 -30.00 -17.73 5.89
CA ALA A 367 -29.81 -18.95 6.69
C ALA A 367 -30.30 -18.80 8.14
N GLY A 368 -30.55 -17.59 8.64
CA GLY A 368 -30.86 -17.33 10.06
C GLY A 368 -29.72 -17.65 11.03
N ASN A 369 -28.50 -17.88 10.52
CA ASN A 369 -27.33 -18.28 11.28
C ASN A 369 -26.08 -17.53 10.77
N LEU A 370 -25.04 -17.45 11.63
CA LEU A 370 -23.76 -16.86 11.26
C LEU A 370 -23.05 -17.75 10.23
N ILE A 371 -22.59 -17.14 9.14
CA ILE A 371 -21.83 -17.76 8.05
C ILE A 371 -20.38 -17.25 8.10
N PHE A 372 -19.41 -18.14 7.92
CA PHE A 372 -17.98 -17.84 8.01
C PHE A 372 -17.35 -17.80 6.62
N PRO A 373 -16.72 -16.67 6.21
CA PRO A 373 -16.03 -16.61 4.95
C PRO A 373 -14.71 -17.39 5.02
N VAL A 374 -14.40 -18.15 3.97
CA VAL A 374 -13.17 -18.94 3.86
C VAL A 374 -12.15 -18.23 2.97
N HIS A 375 -12.65 -17.55 1.95
CA HIS A 375 -11.90 -16.70 1.04
C HIS A 375 -12.75 -15.51 0.61
N ARG A 376 -12.18 -14.64 -0.20
CA ARG A 376 -12.89 -13.46 -0.72
C ARG A 376 -12.64 -13.26 -2.20
N LEU A 377 -13.62 -12.68 -2.88
CA LEU A 377 -13.50 -12.05 -4.19
C LEU A 377 -13.49 -10.53 -4.01
N ASP A 378 -12.89 -9.82 -4.95
CA ASP A 378 -13.00 -8.36 -5.01
C ASP A 378 -14.47 -7.97 -5.23
N MET A 379 -14.86 -6.76 -4.82
CA MET A 379 -16.24 -6.30 -4.91
C MET A 379 -16.81 -6.46 -6.33
N ASP A 380 -16.05 -6.04 -7.34
CA ASP A 380 -16.49 -6.05 -8.73
C ASP A 380 -16.28 -7.42 -9.44
N THR A 381 -15.54 -8.34 -8.83
CA THR A 381 -15.39 -9.72 -9.31
C THR A 381 -16.63 -10.52 -8.97
N SER A 382 -17.25 -11.16 -9.96
CA SER A 382 -18.37 -12.08 -9.75
C SER A 382 -17.91 -13.54 -9.65
N GLY A 383 -18.82 -14.45 -9.26
CA GLY A 383 -18.63 -15.89 -9.33
C GLY A 383 -18.63 -16.63 -8.01
N ILE A 384 -18.15 -17.87 -8.03
CA ILE A 384 -18.30 -18.85 -6.98
C ILE A 384 -17.47 -18.52 -5.75
N MET A 385 -18.13 -18.61 -4.59
CA MET A 385 -17.50 -18.56 -3.26
C MET A 385 -18.01 -19.69 -2.38
N VAL A 386 -17.13 -20.19 -1.49
CA VAL A 386 -17.48 -21.14 -0.43
C VAL A 386 -17.49 -20.45 0.93
N PHE A 387 -18.50 -20.77 1.73
CA PHE A 387 -18.67 -20.31 3.10
C PHE A 387 -18.86 -21.52 4.01
N ALA A 388 -18.33 -21.46 5.22
CA ALA A 388 -18.56 -22.45 6.25
C ALA A 388 -19.72 -22.03 7.16
N LYS A 389 -20.46 -23.02 7.71
CA LYS A 389 -21.55 -22.78 8.65
C LYS A 389 -21.11 -22.86 10.11
N ASP A 390 -19.89 -23.28 10.35
CA ASP A 390 -19.27 -23.34 11.68
C ASP A 390 -17.78 -23.03 11.62
N ALA A 391 -17.18 -22.74 12.78
CA ALA A 391 -15.77 -22.32 12.89
C ALA A 391 -14.80 -23.46 12.55
N ASP A 392 -15.09 -24.70 12.93
CA ASP A 392 -14.21 -25.85 12.67
C ASP A 392 -14.14 -26.16 11.18
N THR A 393 -15.28 -26.13 10.51
CA THR A 393 -15.38 -26.24 9.05
C THR A 393 -14.61 -25.12 8.34
N SER A 394 -14.72 -23.88 8.84
CA SER A 394 -13.99 -22.74 8.31
C SER A 394 -12.47 -22.94 8.39
N ILE A 395 -11.96 -23.38 9.54
CA ILE A 395 -10.51 -23.65 9.73
C ILE A 395 -10.02 -24.73 8.77
N LYS A 396 -10.78 -25.82 8.60
CA LYS A 396 -10.40 -26.92 7.70
C LYS A 396 -10.36 -26.47 6.23
N LEU A 397 -11.33 -25.66 5.80
CA LEU A 397 -11.36 -25.10 4.45
C LEU A 397 -10.22 -24.09 4.24
N GLN A 398 -9.98 -23.17 5.20
CA GLN A 398 -8.87 -22.21 5.12
C GLN A 398 -7.52 -22.91 4.93
N LYS A 399 -7.27 -24.02 5.64
CA LYS A 399 -6.06 -24.84 5.44
C LYS A 399 -5.93 -25.38 4.02
N GLN A 400 -7.04 -25.72 3.35
CA GLN A 400 -6.98 -26.15 1.94
C GLN A 400 -6.58 -25.00 0.99
N PHE A 401 -7.06 -23.78 1.26
CA PHE A 401 -6.62 -22.59 0.51
C PHE A 401 -5.16 -22.26 0.78
N GLU A 402 -4.70 -22.33 2.02
CA GLU A 402 -3.30 -22.08 2.43
C GLU A 402 -2.34 -23.09 1.80
N ASN A 403 -2.72 -24.37 1.77
CA ASN A 403 -1.94 -25.46 1.19
C ASN A 403 -2.07 -25.56 -0.34
N HIS A 404 -2.75 -24.62 -0.98
CA HIS A 404 -2.97 -24.58 -2.43
C HIS A 404 -3.62 -25.86 -3.01
N SER A 405 -4.39 -26.61 -2.21
CA SER A 405 -5.10 -27.81 -2.66
C SER A 405 -6.45 -27.53 -3.32
N VAL A 406 -6.89 -26.27 -3.30
CA VAL A 406 -8.10 -25.79 -3.94
C VAL A 406 -7.81 -25.38 -5.39
N SER A 407 -8.52 -25.97 -6.35
CA SER A 407 -8.43 -25.58 -7.76
C SER A 407 -9.43 -24.48 -8.07
N LYS A 408 -8.97 -23.44 -8.74
CA LYS A 408 -9.76 -22.26 -9.13
C LYS A 408 -9.53 -21.92 -10.57
N THR A 409 -10.58 -21.56 -11.30
CA THR A 409 -10.47 -20.99 -12.63
C THR A 409 -11.31 -19.73 -12.71
N TYR A 410 -10.72 -18.68 -13.24
CA TYR A 410 -11.39 -17.43 -13.53
C TYR A 410 -11.45 -17.21 -15.03
N MET A 411 -12.59 -16.73 -15.50
CA MET A 411 -12.75 -16.21 -16.85
C MET A 411 -12.54 -14.69 -16.79
N ALA A 412 -11.80 -14.15 -17.76
CA ALA A 412 -11.66 -12.72 -17.91
C ALA A 412 -11.69 -12.32 -19.38
N ARG A 413 -12.11 -11.07 -19.64
CA ARG A 413 -11.93 -10.40 -20.93
C ARG A 413 -10.97 -9.24 -20.72
N LEU A 414 -9.88 -9.21 -21.47
CA LEU A 414 -8.87 -8.17 -21.40
C LEU A 414 -9.15 -7.09 -22.44
N SER A 415 -8.89 -5.84 -22.10
CA SER A 415 -8.90 -4.72 -23.05
C SER A 415 -7.79 -4.89 -24.10
N ALA A 416 -8.03 -4.45 -25.32
CA ALA A 416 -6.98 -4.29 -26.31
C ALA A 416 -5.95 -3.26 -25.79
N ALA A 417 -4.67 -3.62 -25.83
CA ALA A 417 -3.59 -2.74 -25.37
C ALA A 417 -2.54 -2.52 -26.45
N GLN A 418 -2.10 -1.28 -26.62
CA GLN A 418 -1.11 -0.93 -27.63
C GLN A 418 0.28 -1.50 -27.32
N ASN A 419 0.64 -1.60 -26.04
CA ASN A 419 1.97 -2.02 -25.56
C ASN A 419 1.94 -3.35 -24.79
N GLY A 420 0.85 -4.12 -24.89
CA GLY A 420 0.73 -5.43 -24.26
C GLY A 420 1.54 -6.51 -25.01
N ARG A 421 1.68 -7.67 -24.36
CA ARG A 421 2.25 -8.85 -25.04
C ARG A 421 1.39 -9.23 -26.25
N ILE A 422 2.03 -9.63 -27.34
CA ILE A 422 1.30 -10.18 -28.48
C ILE A 422 0.81 -11.57 -28.09
N LEU A 423 -0.49 -11.71 -27.89
CA LEU A 423 -1.16 -12.95 -27.50
C LEU A 423 -1.92 -13.54 -28.69
N LYS A 424 -1.99 -14.87 -28.74
CA LYS A 424 -2.74 -15.63 -29.77
C LYS A 424 -3.65 -16.64 -29.08
N LYS A 425 -4.75 -16.99 -29.72
CA LYS A 425 -5.60 -18.08 -29.24
C LYS A 425 -4.79 -19.37 -29.04
N GLY A 426 -4.95 -19.97 -27.86
CA GLY A 426 -4.24 -21.17 -27.43
C GLY A 426 -2.92 -20.91 -26.71
N ASP A 427 -2.46 -19.65 -26.60
CA ASP A 427 -1.26 -19.31 -25.83
C ASP A 427 -1.49 -19.63 -24.35
N LYS A 428 -0.49 -20.26 -23.75
CA LYS A 428 -0.45 -20.61 -22.31
C LYS A 428 0.84 -20.12 -21.69
N GLY A 429 0.78 -19.78 -20.41
CA GLY A 429 1.99 -19.37 -19.70
C GLY A 429 1.72 -19.12 -18.22
N GLU A 430 2.74 -18.62 -17.55
CA GLU A 430 2.70 -18.26 -16.14
C GLU A 430 3.15 -16.82 -15.94
N ILE A 431 2.53 -16.16 -14.95
CA ILE A 431 2.89 -14.83 -14.50
C ILE A 431 3.32 -14.96 -13.04
N CYS A 432 4.61 -14.73 -12.80
CA CYS A 432 5.18 -14.69 -11.45
C CYS A 432 5.60 -13.23 -11.16
N LEU A 433 4.76 -12.51 -10.42
CA LEU A 433 4.98 -11.09 -10.15
C LEU A 433 4.60 -10.80 -8.69
N PRO A 434 5.59 -10.64 -7.77
CA PRO A 434 5.31 -10.38 -6.36
C PRO A 434 4.52 -9.11 -6.15
N LEU A 435 3.54 -9.13 -5.24
CA LEU A 435 2.60 -8.04 -5.02
C LEU A 435 2.64 -7.52 -3.58
N SER A 436 2.56 -6.20 -3.42
CA SER A 436 2.34 -5.51 -2.16
C SER A 436 1.20 -4.51 -2.27
N ALA A 437 0.65 -4.10 -1.12
CA ALA A 437 -0.33 -3.01 -1.09
C ALA A 437 0.36 -1.70 -1.47
N ASP A 438 -0.27 -0.93 -2.34
CA ASP A 438 0.12 0.45 -2.56
C ASP A 438 -0.47 1.31 -1.44
N TYR A 439 0.35 1.60 -0.43
CA TYR A 439 -0.10 2.34 0.75
C TYR A 439 -0.49 3.79 0.41
N ASP A 440 0.08 4.34 -0.65
CA ASP A 440 -0.19 5.70 -1.10
C ASP A 440 -1.46 5.81 -1.93
N GLU A 441 -1.85 4.73 -2.62
CA GLU A 441 -2.98 4.71 -3.53
C GLU A 441 -3.95 3.54 -3.30
N ARG A 442 -4.30 3.28 -2.04
CA ARG A 442 -5.30 2.25 -1.72
C ARG A 442 -6.63 2.51 -2.46
N PRO A 443 -7.32 1.46 -2.92
CA PRO A 443 -7.12 0.03 -2.64
C PRO A 443 -6.13 -0.69 -3.59
N ARG A 444 -5.32 0.04 -4.36
CA ARG A 444 -4.40 -0.53 -5.35
C ARG A 444 -3.38 -1.48 -4.74
N GLN A 445 -2.97 -2.42 -5.57
CA GLN A 445 -1.79 -3.26 -5.34
C GLN A 445 -0.75 -2.92 -6.40
N LYS A 446 0.53 -3.12 -6.10
CA LYS A 446 1.64 -2.87 -7.01
C LYS A 446 2.56 -4.07 -7.09
N ALA A 447 3.30 -4.17 -8.19
CA ALA A 447 4.40 -5.10 -8.33
C ALA A 447 5.56 -4.63 -7.44
N ASP A 448 6.10 -5.52 -6.61
CA ASP A 448 7.14 -5.18 -5.65
C ASP A 448 8.10 -6.37 -5.50
N SER A 449 9.25 -6.27 -6.11
CA SER A 449 10.28 -7.32 -6.08
C SER A 449 11.01 -7.44 -4.75
N ILE A 450 10.91 -6.42 -3.85
CA ILE A 450 11.65 -6.35 -2.59
C ILE A 450 10.79 -6.80 -1.41
N GLN A 451 9.57 -6.24 -1.28
CA GLN A 451 8.66 -6.50 -0.15
C GLN A 451 7.38 -7.23 -0.56
N GLY A 452 7.17 -7.43 -1.85
CA GLY A 452 5.99 -8.08 -2.40
C GLY A 452 5.89 -9.54 -1.99
N LYS A 453 4.68 -9.97 -1.68
CA LYS A 453 4.39 -11.38 -1.42
C LYS A 453 4.35 -12.13 -2.73
N HIS A 454 5.02 -13.27 -2.79
CA HIS A 454 5.02 -14.16 -3.96
C HIS A 454 3.59 -14.39 -4.47
N SER A 455 3.40 -14.24 -5.78
CA SER A 455 2.15 -14.54 -6.46
C SER A 455 2.41 -15.19 -7.83
N LEU A 456 1.63 -16.22 -8.14
CA LEU A 456 1.75 -17.03 -9.34
C LEU A 456 0.37 -17.29 -9.94
N THR A 457 0.23 -17.02 -11.25
CA THR A 457 -0.99 -17.28 -12.03
C THR A 457 -0.63 -17.95 -13.34
N ALA A 458 -1.16 -19.14 -13.60
CA ALA A 458 -1.15 -19.72 -14.94
C ALA A 458 -2.32 -19.16 -15.76
N TYR A 459 -2.16 -19.07 -17.08
CA TYR A 459 -3.19 -18.56 -17.97
C TYR A 459 -3.28 -19.35 -19.28
N GLU A 460 -4.46 -19.27 -19.93
CA GLU A 460 -4.72 -19.79 -21.26
C GLU A 460 -5.61 -18.82 -22.06
N VAL A 461 -5.16 -18.38 -23.23
CA VAL A 461 -5.92 -17.51 -24.13
C VAL A 461 -6.94 -18.35 -24.90
N THR A 462 -8.23 -18.07 -24.71
CA THR A 462 -9.31 -18.84 -25.33
C THR A 462 -9.81 -18.25 -26.64
N ALA A 463 -9.82 -16.92 -26.77
CA ALA A 463 -10.22 -16.22 -27.99
C ALA A 463 -9.55 -14.86 -28.11
N ILE A 464 -9.41 -14.39 -29.35
CA ILE A 464 -9.16 -12.98 -29.69
C ILE A 464 -10.41 -12.51 -30.43
N LEU A 465 -11.03 -11.44 -29.92
CA LEU A 465 -12.28 -10.91 -30.47
C LEU A 465 -12.00 -9.90 -31.60
N PRO A 466 -13.00 -9.59 -32.45
CA PRO A 466 -12.81 -8.68 -33.58
C PRO A 466 -12.42 -7.25 -33.20
N ASP A 467 -12.81 -6.80 -32.00
CA ASP A 467 -12.44 -5.51 -31.43
C ASP A 467 -11.04 -5.46 -30.80
N GLY A 468 -10.31 -6.58 -30.86
CA GLY A 468 -8.99 -6.74 -30.28
C GLY A 468 -8.99 -7.12 -28.79
N SER A 469 -10.15 -7.24 -28.14
CA SER A 469 -10.24 -7.76 -26.78
C SER A 469 -9.91 -9.27 -26.74
N ILE A 470 -9.49 -9.75 -25.56
CA ILE A 470 -8.92 -11.09 -25.41
C ILE A 470 -9.66 -11.84 -24.32
N ASP A 471 -10.27 -12.97 -24.66
CA ASP A 471 -10.84 -13.89 -23.68
C ASP A 471 -9.76 -14.84 -23.17
N ILE A 472 -9.64 -14.96 -21.83
CA ILE A 472 -8.58 -15.68 -21.15
C ILE A 472 -9.11 -16.43 -19.93
N LEU A 473 -8.52 -17.60 -19.67
CA LEU A 473 -8.69 -18.32 -18.41
C LEU A 473 -7.47 -18.08 -17.54
N PHE A 474 -7.70 -17.77 -16.27
CA PHE A 474 -6.68 -17.68 -15.24
C PHE A 474 -6.82 -18.82 -14.23
N HIS A 475 -5.70 -19.44 -13.89
CA HIS A 475 -5.59 -20.48 -12.87
C HIS A 475 -4.63 -19.99 -11.76
N PRO A 476 -5.11 -19.21 -10.78
CA PRO A 476 -4.23 -18.66 -9.74
C PRO A 476 -3.81 -19.73 -8.74
N HIS A 477 -2.50 -19.96 -8.63
CA HIS A 477 -1.91 -20.82 -7.60
C HIS A 477 -1.93 -20.14 -6.22
N THR A 478 -1.78 -18.83 -6.18
CA THR A 478 -1.87 -17.98 -4.99
C THR A 478 -3.14 -17.13 -5.04
N GLY A 479 -3.48 -16.43 -3.94
CA GLY A 479 -4.70 -15.61 -3.85
C GLY A 479 -4.40 -14.23 -3.21
N ARG A 480 -3.53 -13.42 -3.83
CA ARG A 480 -3.26 -12.06 -3.34
C ARG A 480 -4.36 -11.10 -3.78
N THR A 481 -4.57 -10.05 -3.00
CA THR A 481 -5.52 -8.99 -3.35
C THR A 481 -5.21 -8.45 -4.74
N HIS A 482 -6.23 -8.29 -5.58
CA HIS A 482 -6.15 -7.83 -6.97
C HIS A 482 -5.14 -8.60 -7.85
N GLN A 483 -4.75 -9.84 -7.48
CA GLN A 483 -3.69 -10.57 -8.18
C GLN A 483 -3.91 -10.64 -9.68
N LEU A 484 -5.07 -11.13 -10.14
CA LEU A 484 -5.38 -11.30 -11.55
C LEU A 484 -5.43 -9.94 -12.28
N ARG A 485 -5.91 -8.91 -11.61
CA ARG A 485 -6.03 -7.56 -12.14
C ARG A 485 -4.66 -6.94 -12.40
N VAL A 486 -3.72 -7.07 -11.46
CA VAL A 486 -2.34 -6.57 -11.64
C VAL A 486 -1.57 -7.46 -12.63
N HIS A 487 -1.69 -8.79 -12.54
CA HIS A 487 -1.00 -9.70 -13.45
C HIS A 487 -1.40 -9.51 -14.91
N SER A 488 -2.66 -9.17 -15.18
CA SER A 488 -3.11 -8.85 -16.53
C SER A 488 -2.65 -7.47 -17.00
N ALA A 489 -2.76 -6.45 -16.14
CA ALA A 489 -2.54 -5.07 -16.54
C ALA A 489 -1.05 -4.64 -16.54
N HIS A 490 -0.22 -5.18 -15.64
CA HIS A 490 1.19 -4.79 -15.51
C HIS A 490 2.02 -5.24 -16.71
N ILE A 491 2.97 -4.40 -17.16
CA ILE A 491 3.80 -4.68 -18.34
C ILE A 491 4.68 -5.94 -18.18
N LEU A 492 5.15 -6.23 -16.97
CA LEU A 492 5.86 -7.48 -16.65
C LEU A 492 4.92 -8.70 -16.58
N GLY A 493 3.62 -8.48 -16.49
CA GLY A 493 2.58 -9.50 -16.65
C GLY A 493 2.17 -9.64 -18.12
N LEU A 494 0.91 -9.37 -18.44
CA LEU A 494 0.40 -9.43 -19.83
C LEU A 494 0.41 -8.05 -20.51
N GLY A 495 0.35 -6.95 -19.77
CA GLY A 495 0.22 -5.60 -20.30
C GLY A 495 -1.16 -5.32 -20.91
N HIS A 496 -2.15 -6.14 -20.59
CA HIS A 496 -3.55 -6.04 -21.03
C HIS A 496 -4.47 -5.95 -19.80
N PRO A 497 -4.93 -4.76 -19.40
CA PRO A 497 -5.89 -4.63 -18.31
C PRO A 497 -7.18 -5.41 -18.59
N ILE A 498 -7.84 -5.86 -17.53
CA ILE A 498 -9.18 -6.46 -17.66
C ILE A 498 -10.17 -5.40 -18.11
N LEU A 499 -11.05 -5.74 -19.03
CA LEU A 499 -12.12 -4.86 -19.51
C LEU A 499 -13.04 -4.46 -18.33
N GLY A 500 -13.31 -3.17 -18.17
CA GLY A 500 -14.04 -2.63 -17.03
C GLY A 500 -13.20 -2.44 -15.77
N ASP A 501 -11.88 -2.68 -15.81
CA ASP A 501 -11.01 -2.43 -14.66
C ASP A 501 -10.51 -0.98 -14.62
N LEU A 502 -11.34 -0.07 -14.16
CA LEU A 502 -11.00 1.35 -14.06
C LEU A 502 -9.81 1.59 -13.12
N LEU A 503 -9.61 0.72 -12.12
CA LEU A 503 -8.52 0.87 -11.16
C LEU A 503 -7.15 0.61 -11.81
N TYR A 504 -7.06 -0.26 -12.80
CA TYR A 504 -5.82 -0.63 -13.48
C TYR A 504 -5.78 -0.25 -14.96
N GLY A 505 -6.63 0.71 -15.38
CA GLY A 505 -6.58 1.32 -16.70
C GLY A 505 -7.23 0.49 -17.81
N GLY A 506 -8.18 -0.38 -17.48
CA GLY A 506 -9.03 -1.06 -18.44
C GLY A 506 -9.99 -0.10 -19.15
N ASP A 507 -10.45 -0.47 -20.36
CA ASP A 507 -11.48 0.27 -21.05
C ASP A 507 -12.80 0.24 -20.25
N CYS A 508 -13.61 1.31 -20.38
CA CYS A 508 -14.93 1.37 -19.74
C CYS A 508 -15.83 0.28 -20.30
N ALA A 509 -16.58 -0.37 -19.42
CA ALA A 509 -17.55 -1.39 -19.76
C ALA A 509 -18.68 -1.41 -18.72
N SER A 510 -19.71 -2.24 -18.92
CA SER A 510 -20.86 -2.34 -18.00
C SER A 510 -20.51 -2.94 -16.64
N ARG A 511 -19.33 -3.62 -16.52
CA ARG A 511 -18.84 -4.27 -15.30
C ARG A 511 -17.35 -4.59 -15.44
N LEU A 512 -16.72 -5.01 -14.33
CA LEU A 512 -15.43 -5.70 -14.40
C LEU A 512 -15.64 -7.10 -15.01
N TYR A 513 -15.00 -7.37 -16.16
CA TYR A 513 -15.09 -8.65 -16.85
C TYR A 513 -14.13 -9.68 -16.25
N LEU A 514 -14.34 -9.98 -14.96
CA LEU A 514 -13.62 -10.99 -14.19
C LEU A 514 -14.63 -11.84 -13.40
N HIS A 515 -14.62 -13.14 -13.61
CA HIS A 515 -15.57 -14.08 -13.05
C HIS A 515 -14.89 -15.34 -12.51
N ALA A 516 -15.09 -15.68 -11.24
CA ALA A 516 -14.67 -16.93 -10.62
C ALA A 516 -15.60 -18.07 -11.10
N ALA A 517 -15.23 -18.70 -12.20
CA ALA A 517 -16.08 -19.64 -12.95
C ALA A 517 -16.06 -21.07 -12.38
N TYR A 518 -14.96 -21.46 -11.72
CA TYR A 518 -14.77 -22.83 -11.25
C TYR A 518 -14.07 -22.85 -9.90
N LEU A 519 -14.55 -23.73 -9.02
CA LEU A 519 -14.01 -24.02 -7.71
C LEU A 519 -14.08 -25.50 -7.40
N SER A 520 -12.94 -26.13 -7.01
CA SER A 520 -12.90 -27.52 -6.58
C SER A 520 -12.01 -27.69 -5.35
N PHE A 521 -12.54 -28.38 -4.35
CA PHE A 521 -11.90 -28.60 -3.05
C PHE A 521 -12.40 -29.90 -2.43
N HIS A 522 -11.79 -30.36 -1.32
CA HIS A 522 -12.29 -31.51 -0.58
C HIS A 522 -13.28 -31.08 0.50
N HIS A 523 -14.42 -31.75 0.55
CA HIS A 523 -15.40 -31.50 1.61
C HIS A 523 -14.77 -31.73 3.00
N PRO A 524 -14.84 -30.72 3.91
CA PRO A 524 -14.06 -30.72 5.16
C PRO A 524 -14.43 -31.82 6.16
N VAL A 525 -15.58 -32.49 5.98
CA VAL A 525 -16.07 -33.57 6.84
C VAL A 525 -16.05 -34.90 6.12
N THR A 526 -16.59 -35.01 4.90
CA THR A 526 -16.67 -36.29 4.17
C THR A 526 -15.37 -36.65 3.45
N GLY A 527 -14.51 -35.66 3.14
CA GLY A 527 -13.30 -35.86 2.35
C GLY A 527 -13.56 -36.01 0.84
N GLU A 528 -14.80 -36.03 0.40
CA GLU A 528 -15.16 -36.10 -1.02
C GLU A 528 -14.70 -34.86 -1.78
N ARG A 529 -14.24 -35.03 -3.01
CA ARG A 529 -13.87 -33.88 -3.86
C ARG A 529 -15.11 -33.29 -4.49
N LEU A 530 -15.44 -32.08 -4.08
CA LEU A 530 -16.54 -31.30 -4.63
C LEU A 530 -16.03 -30.40 -5.76
N THR A 531 -16.88 -30.19 -6.76
CA THR A 531 -16.59 -29.36 -7.92
C THR A 531 -17.82 -28.58 -8.33
N PHE A 532 -17.65 -27.26 -8.45
CA PHE A 532 -18.72 -26.34 -8.83
C PHE A 532 -18.26 -25.47 -9.99
N SER A 533 -19.18 -25.18 -10.91
CA SER A 533 -18.96 -24.23 -12.00
C SER A 533 -20.17 -23.33 -12.18
N THR A 534 -19.93 -22.09 -12.56
CA THR A 534 -20.97 -21.16 -12.98
C THR A 534 -20.62 -20.56 -14.33
N SER A 535 -21.64 -20.34 -15.16
CA SER A 535 -21.49 -19.56 -16.39
C SER A 535 -21.35 -18.08 -16.05
N SER A 536 -20.51 -17.38 -16.77
CA SER A 536 -20.43 -15.92 -16.73
C SER A 536 -21.64 -15.31 -17.46
N ASN A 537 -22.81 -15.28 -16.84
CA ASN A 537 -23.94 -14.52 -17.36
C ASN A 537 -23.49 -13.05 -17.48
N GLY A 538 -23.25 -12.55 -18.68
CA GLY A 538 -22.76 -11.20 -18.97
C GLY A 538 -21.41 -11.09 -19.69
N PHE A 539 -20.83 -12.19 -20.16
CA PHE A 539 -19.70 -12.17 -21.12
C PHE A 539 -20.19 -12.34 -22.57
N GLU A 540 -21.49 -12.57 -22.75
CA GLU A 540 -22.12 -12.87 -24.04
C GLU A 540 -22.81 -11.65 -24.71
N GLU A 541 -22.57 -10.40 -24.24
CA GLU A 541 -23.06 -9.19 -24.89
C GLU A 541 -22.05 -8.61 -25.86
#